data_5bac5e6d1022661e02172709fb23a3c6
#
_entry.id   5bac5e6d1022661e02172709fb23a3c6
#
_cell.length_a   1.000
_cell.length_b   1.000
_cell.length_c   1.000
_cell.angle_alpha   90.00
_cell.angle_beta   90.00
_cell.angle_gamma   90.00
#
_symmetry.space_group_name_H-M   'P 1'
#
loop_
_entity.id
_entity.type
_entity.pdbx_description
1 polymer ?
#
loop_
_entity_poly.entity_id
_entity_poly.type
_entity_poly.pdbx_seq_one_letter_code
_entity_poly.pdbx_strand_id
1 'polypeptide(L)'
;MPRKTRANRVPFTLVVSPLRVQLFRNERAHEAYEKLNSKRKIWAEHFVILDEVDSAIRANLESRGWLSLLEIDHPPPTALIREFFSNLTCHIYDFNTVVRSWIRGEEFTITPRVVAEALGVPNVTDPIYPYDESPSINEVMSHITGSSIQWGSDPRITSSALTETAYLFLRVACHSLWPISHLHTITLERCVFLYMFMFGASINFPHLFLRSLNEVHRSSAVGHALIYILFSFIGYFFFRSS
;
A
#
# COMPACT_ATOMS: atom_id res chain seq x y z
N MET A 1 -45.24 -70.37 -4.54
CA MET A 1 -43.83 -69.78 -4.55
C MET A 1 -43.97 -68.27 -4.68
N PRO A 2 -43.59 -67.46 -3.68
CA PRO A 2 -43.67 -66.03 -3.76
C PRO A 2 -42.42 -65.45 -4.44
N ARG A 3 -42.65 -64.53 -5.35
CA ARG A 3 -41.61 -63.73 -6.08
C ARG A 3 -40.90 -62.78 -5.13
N LYS A 4 -39.58 -62.84 -5.03
CA LYS A 4 -38.74 -61.89 -4.33
C LYS A 4 -38.75 -60.55 -5.07
N THR A 5 -39.26 -59.52 -4.44
CA THR A 5 -39.18 -58.11 -4.91
C THR A 5 -37.74 -57.61 -4.72
N ARG A 6 -37.14 -57.17 -5.81
CA ARG A 6 -35.80 -56.57 -5.88
C ARG A 6 -35.87 -55.16 -5.29
N ALA A 7 -35.20 -54.91 -4.15
CA ALA A 7 -35.12 -53.60 -3.57
C ALA A 7 -34.28 -52.69 -4.51
N ASN A 8 -34.88 -51.59 -4.98
CA ASN A 8 -34.20 -50.52 -5.67
C ASN A 8 -33.19 -49.85 -4.74
N ARG A 9 -31.91 -50.11 -4.94
CA ARG A 9 -30.85 -49.30 -4.35
C ARG A 9 -30.83 -47.98 -5.09
N VAL A 10 -31.24 -46.89 -4.40
CA VAL A 10 -31.00 -45.51 -4.83
C VAL A 10 -29.48 -45.27 -4.72
N PRO A 11 -28.82 -44.85 -5.80
CA PRO A 11 -27.41 -44.52 -5.70
C PRO A 11 -27.24 -43.27 -4.83
N PHE A 12 -26.52 -43.40 -3.75
CA PHE A 12 -26.11 -42.29 -2.88
C PHE A 12 -25.08 -41.47 -3.66
N THR A 13 -25.53 -40.48 -4.41
CA THR A 13 -24.66 -39.50 -5.05
C THR A 13 -24.24 -38.54 -3.94
N LEU A 14 -23.00 -38.71 -3.46
CA LEU A 14 -22.32 -37.71 -2.64
C LEU A 14 -22.18 -36.43 -3.49
N VAL A 15 -23.12 -35.51 -3.33
CA VAL A 15 -22.98 -34.15 -3.80
C VAL A 15 -21.97 -33.50 -2.87
N VAL A 16 -20.69 -33.62 -3.21
CA VAL A 16 -19.64 -32.79 -2.63
C VAL A 16 -19.92 -31.38 -3.13
N SER A 17 -20.64 -30.58 -2.34
CA SER A 17 -20.72 -29.16 -2.58
C SER A 17 -19.29 -28.63 -2.65
N PRO A 18 -18.86 -27.95 -3.73
CA PRO A 18 -17.56 -27.31 -3.74
C PRO A 18 -17.55 -26.38 -2.52
N LEU A 19 -16.54 -26.52 -1.68
CA LEU A 19 -16.26 -25.60 -0.57
C LEU A 19 -16.33 -24.20 -1.16
N ARG A 20 -17.40 -23.46 -0.91
CA ARG A 20 -17.49 -22.05 -1.25
C ARG A 20 -16.44 -21.37 -0.39
N VAL A 21 -15.33 -21.03 -1.01
CA VAL A 21 -14.31 -20.19 -0.39
C VAL A 21 -15.03 -18.92 0.08
N GLN A 22 -15.02 -18.67 1.37
CA GLN A 22 -15.65 -17.49 1.93
C GLN A 22 -14.79 -16.28 1.58
N LEU A 23 -15.19 -15.52 0.56
CA LEU A 23 -14.45 -14.34 0.07
C LEU A 23 -14.54 -13.15 1.03
N PHE A 24 -15.59 -13.09 1.84
CA PHE A 24 -15.87 -11.94 2.70
C PHE A 24 -16.03 -12.38 4.15
N ARG A 25 -15.41 -11.63 5.03
CA ARG A 25 -15.46 -11.85 6.47
C ARG A 25 -16.87 -11.67 7.04
N ASN A 26 -17.62 -10.72 6.48
CA ASN A 26 -18.97 -10.38 6.88
C ASN A 26 -19.70 -9.63 5.76
N GLU A 27 -21.00 -9.34 5.97
CA GLU A 27 -21.85 -8.63 5.02
C GLU A 27 -21.33 -7.22 4.69
N ARG A 28 -20.80 -6.49 5.67
CA ARG A 28 -20.20 -5.17 5.45
C ARG A 28 -18.99 -5.21 4.49
N ALA A 29 -18.18 -6.26 4.56
CA ALA A 29 -17.07 -6.47 3.62
C ALA A 29 -17.59 -6.76 2.21
N HIS A 30 -18.69 -7.51 2.08
CA HIS A 30 -19.34 -7.75 0.79
C HIS A 30 -19.88 -6.44 0.19
N GLU A 31 -20.60 -5.64 0.96
CA GLU A 31 -21.09 -4.33 0.51
C GLU A 31 -19.94 -3.40 0.10
N ALA A 32 -18.83 -3.42 0.86
CA ALA A 32 -17.62 -2.64 0.52
C ALA A 32 -17.02 -3.10 -0.81
N TYR A 33 -16.98 -4.39 -1.08
CA TYR A 33 -16.49 -4.95 -2.34
C TYR A 33 -17.34 -4.49 -3.53
N GLU A 34 -18.65 -4.56 -3.43
CA GLU A 34 -19.57 -4.08 -4.48
C GLU A 34 -19.38 -2.57 -4.73
N LYS A 35 -19.21 -1.80 -3.67
CA LYS A 35 -18.93 -0.36 -3.78
C LYS A 35 -17.58 -0.09 -4.43
N LEU A 36 -16.54 -0.87 -4.13
CA LEU A 36 -15.23 -0.77 -4.76
C LEU A 36 -15.28 -1.16 -6.23
N ASN A 37 -16.03 -2.21 -6.58
CA ASN A 37 -16.22 -2.66 -7.96
C ASN A 37 -16.87 -1.59 -8.83
N SER A 38 -17.90 -0.92 -8.32
CA SER A 38 -18.70 0.02 -9.09
C SER A 38 -18.07 1.40 -9.26
N LYS A 39 -17.16 1.83 -8.35
CA LYS A 39 -16.76 3.23 -8.24
C LYS A 39 -15.26 3.51 -8.26
N ARG A 40 -14.40 2.52 -7.97
CA ARG A 40 -12.96 2.75 -7.87
C ARG A 40 -12.18 2.11 -9.00
N LYS A 41 -11.43 2.94 -9.73
CA LYS A 41 -10.41 2.44 -10.65
C LYS A 41 -9.19 2.03 -9.84
N ILE A 42 -8.61 0.88 -10.16
CA ILE A 42 -7.28 0.50 -9.71
C ILE A 42 -6.34 1.09 -10.74
N TRP A 43 -5.45 1.95 -10.28
CA TRP A 43 -4.44 2.55 -11.13
C TRP A 43 -3.22 1.63 -11.13
N ALA A 44 -2.79 1.25 -12.33
CA ALA A 44 -1.51 0.59 -12.49
C ALA A 44 -0.38 1.59 -12.19
N GLU A 45 0.64 1.17 -11.48
CA GLU A 45 1.84 1.96 -11.30
C GLU A 45 2.55 2.18 -12.63
N HIS A 46 3.28 3.28 -12.70
CA HIS A 46 4.21 3.50 -13.78
C HIS A 46 5.49 2.73 -13.47
N PHE A 47 5.94 1.91 -14.39
CA PHE A 47 7.25 1.28 -14.29
C PHE A 47 8.32 2.35 -14.16
N VAL A 48 9.18 2.21 -13.16
CA VAL A 48 10.37 3.01 -13.02
C VAL A 48 11.52 2.21 -13.63
N ILE A 49 12.08 2.73 -14.71
CA ILE A 49 13.26 2.13 -15.33
C ILE A 49 14.46 2.57 -14.48
N LEU A 50 15.05 1.66 -13.72
CA LEU A 50 16.12 1.96 -12.76
C LEU A 50 17.33 2.67 -13.40
N ASP A 51 17.62 2.37 -14.65
CA ASP A 51 18.73 3.00 -15.38
C ASP A 51 18.45 4.45 -15.79
N GLU A 52 17.17 4.86 -15.78
CA GLU A 52 16.75 6.23 -16.05
C GLU A 52 16.56 7.07 -14.77
N VAL A 53 16.68 6.44 -13.60
CA VAL A 53 16.60 7.14 -12.31
C VAL A 53 17.88 7.93 -12.08
N ASP A 54 17.73 9.20 -11.67
CA ASP A 54 18.86 10.05 -11.29
C ASP A 54 19.78 9.34 -10.29
N SER A 55 21.08 9.47 -10.49
CA SER A 55 22.10 8.75 -9.72
C SER A 55 22.05 9.05 -8.21
N ALA A 56 21.72 10.28 -7.82
CA ALA A 56 21.59 10.65 -6.41
C ALA A 56 20.34 10.00 -5.77
N ILE A 57 19.24 9.91 -6.52
CA ILE A 57 18.03 9.23 -6.06
C ILE A 57 18.30 7.72 -5.94
N ARG A 58 18.95 7.14 -6.95
CA ARG A 58 19.32 5.73 -6.94
C ARG A 58 20.20 5.40 -5.74
N ALA A 59 21.28 6.18 -5.49
CA ALA A 59 22.15 6.00 -4.35
C ALA A 59 21.41 6.14 -3.00
N ASN A 60 20.45 7.06 -2.91
CA ASN A 60 19.60 7.24 -1.72
C ASN A 60 18.73 6.00 -1.48
N LEU A 61 18.07 5.47 -2.53
CA LEU A 61 17.25 4.27 -2.43
C LEU A 61 18.09 3.02 -2.10
N GLU A 62 19.26 2.89 -2.71
CA GLU A 62 20.20 1.80 -2.46
C GLU A 62 20.69 1.79 -1.02
N SER A 63 21.11 2.95 -0.49
CA SER A 63 21.55 3.10 0.91
C SER A 63 20.48 2.73 1.93
N ARG A 64 19.21 2.79 1.55
CA ARG A 64 18.05 2.41 2.36
C ARG A 64 17.60 0.97 2.15
N GLY A 65 18.13 0.26 1.15
CA GLY A 65 17.66 -1.06 0.74
C GLY A 65 16.26 -1.02 0.11
N TRP A 66 15.92 0.05 -0.62
CA TRP A 66 14.58 0.26 -1.20
C TRP A 66 14.50 0.07 -2.71
N LEU A 67 15.57 -0.37 -3.36
CA LEU A 67 15.57 -0.59 -4.81
C LEU A 67 14.51 -1.61 -5.24
N SER A 68 14.29 -2.66 -4.43
CA SER A 68 13.25 -3.68 -4.68
C SER A 68 11.84 -3.11 -4.77
N LEU A 69 11.59 -1.93 -4.18
CA LEU A 69 10.28 -1.28 -4.25
C LEU A 69 9.97 -0.68 -5.62
N LEU A 70 10.99 -0.52 -6.47
CA LEU A 70 10.82 -0.02 -7.84
C LEU A 70 10.71 -1.15 -8.87
N GLU A 71 11.06 -2.38 -8.48
CA GLU A 71 11.06 -3.58 -9.33
C GLU A 71 9.81 -4.42 -9.04
N ILE A 72 8.72 -4.15 -9.75
CA ILE A 72 7.48 -4.92 -9.58
C ILE A 72 7.20 -5.70 -10.85
N ASP A 73 7.48 -7.01 -10.81
CA ASP A 73 7.39 -7.87 -11.99
C ASP A 73 5.97 -8.29 -12.38
N HIS A 74 5.10 -8.55 -11.41
CA HIS A 74 3.78 -9.13 -11.71
C HIS A 74 2.65 -8.56 -10.83
N PRO A 75 1.75 -7.77 -11.41
CA PRO A 75 0.59 -7.28 -10.67
C PRO A 75 -0.38 -8.44 -10.35
N PRO A 76 -0.86 -8.57 -9.10
CA PRO A 76 -1.87 -9.57 -8.78
C PRO A 76 -3.20 -9.24 -9.46
N PRO A 77 -4.07 -10.25 -9.60
CA PRO A 77 -5.40 -10.02 -10.14
C PRO A 77 -6.17 -8.94 -9.39
N THR A 78 -6.76 -8.02 -10.11
CA THR A 78 -7.56 -6.90 -9.58
C THR A 78 -8.62 -7.33 -8.56
N ALA A 79 -9.18 -8.52 -8.74
CA ALA A 79 -10.16 -9.08 -7.82
C ALA A 79 -9.59 -9.31 -6.41
N LEU A 80 -8.35 -9.76 -6.30
CA LEU A 80 -7.69 -9.97 -5.00
C LEU A 80 -7.44 -8.66 -4.26
N ILE A 81 -7.10 -7.60 -4.99
CA ILE A 81 -6.93 -6.27 -4.40
C ILE A 81 -8.24 -5.78 -3.81
N ARG A 82 -9.32 -5.90 -4.55
CA ARG A 82 -10.63 -5.49 -4.09
C ARG A 82 -11.09 -6.32 -2.90
N GLU A 83 -10.85 -7.63 -2.93
CA GLU A 83 -11.13 -8.55 -1.82
C GLU A 83 -10.34 -8.13 -0.57
N PHE A 84 -9.04 -7.85 -0.71
CA PHE A 84 -8.18 -7.37 0.36
C PHE A 84 -8.72 -6.08 0.99
N PHE A 85 -9.00 -5.06 0.17
CA PHE A 85 -9.47 -3.77 0.68
C PHE A 85 -10.89 -3.83 1.27
N SER A 86 -11.75 -4.68 0.75
CA SER A 86 -13.12 -4.84 1.28
C SER A 86 -13.13 -5.47 2.67
N ASN A 87 -12.17 -6.35 2.94
CA ASN A 87 -12.00 -7.04 4.21
C ASN A 87 -11.03 -6.33 5.17
N LEU A 88 -10.47 -5.19 4.76
CA LEU A 88 -9.44 -4.48 5.51
C LEU A 88 -10.00 -3.91 6.81
N THR A 89 -9.27 -4.14 7.90
CA THR A 89 -9.49 -3.50 9.20
C THR A 89 -8.16 -2.97 9.71
N CYS A 90 -8.13 -1.70 10.10
CA CYS A 90 -6.92 -1.03 10.57
C CYS A 90 -7.07 -0.66 12.03
N HIS A 91 -6.13 -1.08 12.85
CA HIS A 91 -5.99 -0.66 14.23
C HIS A 91 -4.65 0.07 14.34
N ILE A 92 -4.73 1.39 14.46
CA ILE A 92 -3.54 2.23 14.65
C ILE A 92 -3.43 2.52 16.12
N TYR A 93 -2.35 2.04 16.72
CA TYR A 93 -1.93 2.35 18.08
C TYR A 93 -0.53 2.96 17.96
N ASP A 94 -0.39 4.27 17.98
CA ASP A 94 0.87 5.03 17.91
C ASP A 94 2.01 4.32 17.12
N PHE A 95 2.84 3.53 17.78
CA PHE A 95 3.95 2.77 17.19
C PHE A 95 3.58 1.34 16.74
N ASN A 96 2.38 0.85 17.09
CA ASN A 96 1.92 -0.51 16.82
C ASN A 96 0.73 -0.51 15.86
N THR A 97 0.97 -0.09 14.62
CA THR A 97 -0.05 -0.22 13.58
C THR A 97 -0.20 -1.68 13.19
N VAL A 98 -1.38 -2.22 13.40
CA VAL A 98 -1.75 -3.57 12.97
C VAL A 98 -2.90 -3.47 11.98
N VAL A 99 -2.70 -4.04 10.83
CA VAL A 99 -3.71 -4.15 9.78
C VAL A 99 -4.11 -5.60 9.64
N ARG A 100 -5.39 -5.88 9.54
CA ARG A 100 -5.90 -7.22 9.27
C ARG A 100 -6.73 -7.21 8.00
N SER A 101 -6.63 -8.27 7.24
CA SER A 101 -7.47 -8.52 6.10
C SER A 101 -7.78 -10.01 5.94
N TRP A 102 -8.69 -10.29 5.02
CA TRP A 102 -9.14 -11.63 4.70
C TRP A 102 -9.09 -11.83 3.20
N ILE A 103 -8.42 -12.89 2.75
CA ILE A 103 -8.31 -13.22 1.33
C ILE A 103 -8.48 -14.74 1.17
N ARG A 104 -9.34 -15.15 0.27
CA ARG A 104 -9.55 -16.56 -0.07
C ARG A 104 -9.89 -17.48 1.11
N GLY A 105 -10.52 -16.95 2.14
CA GLY A 105 -10.89 -17.73 3.32
C GLY A 105 -9.90 -17.65 4.47
N GLU A 106 -8.77 -16.96 4.30
CA GLU A 106 -7.72 -16.87 5.31
C GLU A 106 -7.58 -15.45 5.85
N GLU A 107 -7.40 -15.32 7.16
CA GLU A 107 -7.14 -14.06 7.84
C GLU A 107 -5.64 -13.77 7.90
N PHE A 108 -5.26 -12.56 7.50
CA PHE A 108 -3.88 -12.08 7.55
C PHE A 108 -3.75 -10.94 8.54
N THR A 109 -2.74 -11.05 9.40
CA THR A 109 -2.31 -9.95 10.28
C THR A 109 -1.04 -9.34 9.74
N ILE A 110 -1.09 -8.06 9.43
CA ILE A 110 -0.02 -7.31 8.78
C ILE A 110 0.57 -6.34 9.78
N THR A 111 1.85 -6.53 10.08
CA THR A 111 2.65 -5.68 10.97
C THR A 111 3.80 -5.06 10.19
N PRO A 112 4.52 -4.05 10.71
CA PRO A 112 5.70 -3.51 10.06
C PRO A 112 6.75 -4.58 9.72
N ARG A 113 6.94 -5.56 10.60
CA ARG A 113 7.85 -6.68 10.36
C ARG A 113 7.43 -7.52 9.16
N VAL A 114 6.15 -7.87 9.07
CA VAL A 114 5.60 -8.65 7.95
C VAL A 114 5.73 -7.88 6.63
N VAL A 115 5.51 -6.56 6.64
CA VAL A 115 5.72 -5.71 5.47
C VAL A 115 7.19 -5.71 5.05
N ALA A 116 8.11 -5.56 6.01
CA ALA A 116 9.56 -5.57 5.76
C ALA A 116 10.00 -6.88 5.10
N GLU A 117 9.57 -8.01 5.64
CA GLU A 117 9.87 -9.35 5.11
C GLU A 117 9.29 -9.56 3.71
N ALA A 118 8.04 -9.12 3.49
CA ALA A 118 7.35 -9.31 2.21
C ALA A 118 7.92 -8.45 1.08
N LEU A 119 8.35 -7.22 1.39
CA LEU A 119 8.88 -6.27 0.41
C LEU A 119 10.41 -6.32 0.29
N GLY A 120 11.08 -7.09 1.14
CA GLY A 120 12.54 -7.16 1.16
C GLY A 120 13.21 -5.86 1.60
N VAL A 121 12.56 -5.07 2.46
CA VAL A 121 13.07 -3.79 2.95
C VAL A 121 13.42 -3.85 4.43
N PRO A 122 14.35 -3.01 4.92
CA PRO A 122 14.69 -2.97 6.34
C PRO A 122 13.50 -2.57 7.22
N ASN A 123 13.34 -3.27 8.36
CA ASN A 123 12.46 -2.83 9.43
C ASN A 123 13.27 -2.01 10.43
N VAL A 124 13.22 -0.69 10.28
CA VAL A 124 13.98 0.24 11.11
C VAL A 124 13.32 0.35 12.49
N THR A 125 14.07 0.03 13.54
CA THR A 125 13.53 -0.01 14.91
C THR A 125 13.50 1.35 15.61
N ASP A 126 14.37 2.26 15.20
CA ASP A 126 14.48 3.62 15.75
C ASP A 126 14.51 4.65 14.61
N PRO A 127 13.38 4.87 13.96
CA PRO A 127 13.29 5.80 12.83
C PRO A 127 13.11 7.23 13.32
N ILE A 128 13.71 8.18 12.61
CA ILE A 128 13.43 9.60 12.81
C ILE A 128 12.02 9.93 12.28
N TYR A 129 11.67 9.44 11.09
CA TYR A 129 10.35 9.69 10.51
C TYR A 129 9.48 8.43 10.57
N PRO A 130 8.22 8.51 11.00
CA PRO A 130 7.42 9.73 11.28
C PRO A 130 7.34 10.12 12.76
N TYR A 131 8.23 9.65 13.63
CA TYR A 131 8.06 9.64 15.07
C TYR A 131 8.83 10.72 15.83
N ASP A 132 9.88 11.26 15.24
CA ASP A 132 10.69 12.29 15.88
C ASP A 132 10.14 13.70 15.60
N GLU A 133 10.67 14.69 16.31
CA GLU A 133 10.30 16.08 16.10
C GLU A 133 10.46 16.46 14.62
N SER A 134 9.36 16.85 14.01
CA SER A 134 9.38 17.31 12.64
C SER A 134 10.29 18.54 12.53
N PRO A 135 11.14 18.62 11.49
CA PRO A 135 11.91 19.81 11.22
C PRO A 135 11.00 21.03 11.09
N SER A 136 11.54 22.22 11.34
CA SER A 136 10.73 23.43 11.21
C SER A 136 10.17 23.53 9.79
N ILE A 137 8.92 23.98 9.66
CA ILE A 137 8.27 24.14 8.35
C ILE A 137 9.12 25.03 7.43
N ASN A 138 9.72 26.10 7.97
CA ASN A 138 10.57 27.01 7.21
C ASN A 138 11.82 26.30 6.67
N GLU A 139 12.40 25.41 7.45
CA GLU A 139 13.54 24.59 7.02
C GLU A 139 13.15 23.66 5.88
N VAL A 140 12.07 22.88 6.06
CA VAL A 140 11.54 22.00 5.02
C VAL A 140 11.31 22.79 3.73
N MET A 141 10.59 23.92 3.82
CA MET A 141 10.25 24.71 2.67
C MET A 141 11.46 25.31 1.98
N SER A 142 12.42 25.87 2.72
CA SER A 142 13.62 26.45 2.12
C SER A 142 14.44 25.43 1.34
N HIS A 143 14.50 24.19 1.81
CA HIS A 143 15.26 23.12 1.14
C HIS A 143 14.56 22.56 -0.09
N ILE A 144 13.25 22.30 -0.01
CA ILE A 144 12.54 21.69 -1.14
C ILE A 144 12.15 22.68 -2.23
N THR A 145 12.05 23.98 -1.91
CA THR A 145 11.68 25.04 -2.88
C THR A 145 12.83 25.95 -3.26
N GLY A 146 13.95 25.90 -2.54
CA GLY A 146 15.08 26.82 -2.73
C GLY A 146 14.77 28.27 -2.34
N SER A 147 13.66 28.53 -1.67
CA SER A 147 13.21 29.87 -1.28
C SER A 147 12.50 29.85 0.05
N SER A 148 12.52 31.01 0.77
CA SER A 148 11.80 31.17 2.04
C SER A 148 10.30 31.36 1.79
N ILE A 149 9.63 30.36 1.21
CA ILE A 149 8.19 30.37 1.06
C ILE A 149 7.58 30.20 2.45
N GLN A 150 6.82 31.19 2.90
CA GLN A 150 6.03 31.02 4.13
C GLN A 150 4.85 30.11 3.82
N TRP A 151 4.66 29.13 4.68
CA TRP A 151 3.48 28.27 4.64
C TRP A 151 2.24 29.13 4.94
N GLY A 152 1.39 29.27 3.94
CA GLY A 152 0.16 30.07 4.07
C GLY A 152 -0.95 29.34 4.82
N SER A 153 -2.15 29.90 4.77
CA SER A 153 -3.35 29.29 5.37
C SER A 153 -3.79 28.00 4.64
N ASP A 154 -3.40 27.81 3.37
CA ASP A 154 -3.63 26.55 2.66
C ASP A 154 -2.50 25.56 3.02
N PRO A 155 -2.83 24.39 3.60
CA PRO A 155 -1.85 23.37 3.95
C PRO A 155 -1.31 22.60 2.74
N ARG A 156 -1.15 23.24 1.60
CA ARG A 156 -0.68 22.65 0.33
C ARG A 156 0.22 23.61 -0.44
N ILE A 157 1.20 23.05 -1.14
CA ILE A 157 2.01 23.75 -2.13
C ILE A 157 1.82 23.13 -3.51
N THR A 158 2.12 23.88 -4.56
CA THR A 158 2.16 23.34 -5.90
C THR A 158 3.51 22.68 -6.19
N SER A 159 3.52 21.59 -6.93
CA SER A 159 4.77 20.92 -7.33
C SER A 159 5.69 21.80 -8.18
N SER A 160 5.14 22.82 -8.85
CA SER A 160 5.91 23.82 -9.59
C SER A 160 6.76 24.75 -8.70
N ALA A 161 6.50 24.79 -7.40
CA ALA A 161 7.30 25.55 -6.45
C ALA A 161 8.56 24.79 -5.99
N LEU A 162 8.67 23.50 -6.30
CA LEU A 162 9.81 22.68 -5.91
C LEU A 162 11.04 23.00 -6.78
N THR A 163 12.23 22.78 -6.19
CA THR A 163 13.47 22.67 -6.98
C THR A 163 13.37 21.45 -7.91
N GLU A 164 14.15 21.46 -8.99
CA GLU A 164 14.20 20.33 -9.92
C GLU A 164 14.53 19.02 -9.21
N THR A 165 15.54 19.02 -8.34
CA THR A 165 15.93 17.86 -7.54
C THR A 165 14.78 17.39 -6.66
N ALA A 166 14.14 18.28 -5.90
CA ALA A 166 13.02 17.93 -5.06
C ALA A 166 11.84 17.36 -5.85
N TYR A 167 11.60 17.90 -7.06
CA TYR A 167 10.56 17.39 -7.93
C TYR A 167 10.85 15.97 -8.45
N LEU A 168 12.10 15.66 -8.78
CA LEU A 168 12.51 14.29 -9.17
C LEU A 168 12.32 13.30 -8.03
N PHE A 169 12.78 13.66 -6.81
CA PHE A 169 12.53 12.84 -5.61
C PHE A 169 11.04 12.65 -5.33
N LEU A 170 10.24 13.71 -5.49
CA LEU A 170 8.78 13.64 -5.34
C LEU A 170 8.15 12.66 -6.33
N ARG A 171 8.58 12.68 -7.58
CA ARG A 171 8.07 11.74 -8.59
C ARG A 171 8.29 10.30 -8.16
N VAL A 172 9.51 9.93 -7.76
CA VAL A 172 9.81 8.58 -7.28
C VAL A 172 9.00 8.26 -6.03
N ALA A 173 8.95 9.17 -5.06
CA ALA A 173 8.18 9.01 -3.84
C ALA A 173 6.70 8.75 -4.12
N CYS A 174 6.08 9.55 -4.98
CA CYS A 174 4.66 9.47 -5.28
C CYS A 174 4.29 8.36 -6.27
N HIS A 175 5.24 7.86 -7.02
CA HIS A 175 4.99 6.72 -7.91
C HIS A 175 5.16 5.37 -7.19
N SER A 176 6.15 5.23 -6.33
CA SER A 176 6.54 3.93 -5.81
C SER A 176 6.50 3.80 -4.30
N LEU A 177 6.73 4.88 -3.54
CA LEU A 177 6.85 4.79 -2.08
C LEU A 177 5.55 5.18 -1.36
N TRP A 178 4.93 6.26 -1.78
CA TRP A 178 3.69 6.79 -1.21
C TRP A 178 2.77 7.32 -2.30
N PRO A 179 2.11 6.46 -3.07
CA PRO A 179 1.36 6.82 -4.27
C PRO A 179 0.26 7.84 -4.03
N ILE A 180 0.14 8.77 -4.98
CA ILE A 180 -0.94 9.75 -5.05
C ILE A 180 -1.49 9.86 -6.46
N SER A 181 -2.76 10.21 -6.56
CA SER A 181 -3.43 10.37 -7.86
C SER A 181 -3.00 11.62 -8.63
N HIS A 182 -2.51 12.64 -7.94
CA HIS A 182 -2.17 13.94 -8.55
C HIS A 182 -0.90 14.53 -7.92
N LEU A 183 0.11 14.77 -8.75
CA LEU A 183 1.37 15.39 -8.34
C LEU A 183 1.31 16.91 -8.22
N HIS A 184 0.22 17.55 -8.67
CA HIS A 184 0.16 18.99 -8.78
C HIS A 184 0.17 19.72 -7.44
N THR A 185 -0.48 19.14 -6.43
CA THR A 185 -0.56 19.72 -5.08
C THR A 185 -0.04 18.74 -4.03
N ILE A 186 0.78 19.25 -3.11
CA ILE A 186 1.50 18.46 -2.10
C ILE A 186 1.09 18.97 -0.72
N THR A 187 0.72 18.05 0.17
CA THR A 187 0.40 18.36 1.57
C THR A 187 1.68 18.59 2.37
N LEU A 188 1.58 19.31 3.50
CA LEU A 188 2.70 19.53 4.42
C LEU A 188 3.38 18.21 4.82
N GLU A 189 2.60 17.22 5.17
CA GLU A 189 3.12 15.92 5.56
C GLU A 189 4.01 15.28 4.49
N ARG A 190 3.62 15.41 3.23
CA ARG A 190 4.44 14.95 2.10
C ARG A 190 5.67 15.81 1.85
N CYS A 191 5.58 17.10 2.13
CA CYS A 191 6.75 17.98 2.09
C CYS A 191 7.79 17.55 3.15
N VAL A 192 7.33 17.23 4.36
CA VAL A 192 8.21 16.69 5.43
C VAL A 192 8.81 15.36 5.01
N PHE A 193 7.99 14.43 4.51
CA PHE A 193 8.50 13.15 4.00
C PHE A 193 9.53 13.34 2.89
N LEU A 194 9.24 14.20 1.91
CA LEU A 194 10.14 14.51 0.81
C LEU A 194 11.48 15.04 1.31
N TYR A 195 11.46 15.98 2.25
CA TYR A 195 12.64 16.51 2.90
C TYR A 195 13.44 15.40 3.59
N MET A 196 12.81 14.60 4.43
CA MET A 196 13.46 13.47 5.14
C MET A 196 14.02 12.43 4.18
N PHE A 197 13.34 12.17 3.07
CA PHE A 197 13.80 11.25 2.03
C PHE A 197 15.04 11.79 1.32
N MET A 198 15.04 13.06 0.93
CA MET A 198 16.18 13.72 0.25
C MET A 198 17.43 13.76 1.12
N PHE A 199 17.27 14.06 2.41
CA PHE A 199 18.40 14.24 3.35
C PHE A 199 18.87 12.96 4.05
N GLY A 200 18.40 11.81 3.62
CA GLY A 200 18.89 10.53 4.12
C GLY A 200 18.45 10.21 5.56
N ALA A 201 17.43 10.89 6.09
CA ALA A 201 16.90 10.61 7.42
C ALA A 201 16.45 9.15 7.55
N SER A 202 16.56 8.57 8.72
CA SER A 202 16.09 7.22 9.01
C SER A 202 14.56 7.17 8.95
N ILE A 203 14.01 6.38 8.01
CA ILE A 203 12.57 6.26 7.75
C ILE A 203 12.14 4.80 7.94
N ASN A 204 11.09 4.58 8.72
CA ASN A 204 10.43 3.28 8.77
C ASN A 204 9.42 3.15 7.62
N PHE A 205 9.88 2.64 6.47
CA PHE A 205 9.03 2.43 5.30
C PHE A 205 7.86 1.46 5.56
N PRO A 206 8.04 0.30 6.22
CA PRO A 206 6.95 -0.57 6.59
C PRO A 206 5.82 0.13 7.36
N HIS A 207 6.15 1.02 8.27
CA HIS A 207 5.15 1.80 9.01
C HIS A 207 4.44 2.82 8.11
N LEU A 208 5.19 3.52 7.26
CA LEU A 208 4.63 4.44 6.25
C LEU A 208 3.65 3.72 5.33
N PHE A 209 4.01 2.52 4.90
CA PHE A 209 3.14 1.66 4.09
C PHE A 209 1.82 1.32 4.81
N LEU A 210 1.87 0.87 6.06
CA LEU A 210 0.66 0.57 6.83
C LEU A 210 -0.20 1.81 7.08
N ARG A 211 0.43 2.96 7.28
CA ARG A 211 -0.27 4.24 7.42
C ARG A 211 -0.99 4.60 6.13
N SER A 212 -0.35 4.44 4.98
CA SER A 212 -0.98 4.71 3.68
C SER A 212 -2.14 3.77 3.38
N LEU A 213 -2.07 2.49 3.78
CA LEU A 213 -3.21 1.57 3.71
C LEU A 213 -4.40 2.05 4.53
N ASN A 214 -4.16 2.56 5.74
CA ASN A 214 -5.22 3.10 6.58
C ASN A 214 -5.83 4.38 5.97
N GLU A 215 -5.03 5.26 5.38
CA GLU A 215 -5.53 6.44 4.68
C GLU A 215 -6.47 6.07 3.54
N VAL A 216 -6.08 5.09 2.72
CA VAL A 216 -6.92 4.56 1.64
C VAL A 216 -8.20 3.92 2.17
N HIS A 217 -8.11 3.17 3.28
CA HIS A 217 -9.26 2.53 3.91
C HIS A 217 -10.26 3.56 4.47
N ARG A 218 -9.78 4.61 5.10
CA ARG A 218 -10.61 5.68 5.69
C ARG A 218 -11.16 6.65 4.65
N SER A 219 -10.49 6.80 3.53
CA SER A 219 -10.90 7.71 2.48
C SER A 219 -12.13 7.18 1.76
N SER A 220 -13.23 7.91 1.87
CA SER A 220 -14.41 7.71 1.00
C SER A 220 -14.20 8.27 -0.41
N ALA A 221 -13.09 8.98 -0.64
CA ALA A 221 -12.80 9.63 -1.92
C ALA A 221 -12.51 8.59 -3.02
N VAL A 222 -13.20 8.74 -4.12
CA VAL A 222 -13.13 7.85 -5.31
C VAL A 222 -11.77 7.87 -6.00
N GLY A 223 -10.87 8.78 -5.62
CA GLY A 223 -9.62 9.07 -6.30
C GLY A 223 -8.33 8.57 -5.64
N HIS A 224 -8.39 7.84 -4.53
CA HIS A 224 -7.17 7.28 -3.97
C HIS A 224 -6.79 6.01 -4.71
N ALA A 225 -5.64 6.02 -5.33
CA ALA A 225 -5.05 4.86 -5.96
C ALA A 225 -4.95 3.72 -4.94
N LEU A 226 -5.49 2.57 -5.28
CA LEU A 226 -5.22 1.35 -4.54
C LEU A 226 -3.76 1.00 -4.83
N ILE A 227 -2.95 0.98 -3.81
CA ILE A 227 -1.50 1.05 -3.88
C ILE A 227 -0.90 -0.22 -4.49
N TYR A 228 -0.05 -0.06 -5.46
CA TYR A 228 0.61 -1.14 -6.20
C TYR A 228 1.64 -1.91 -5.37
N ILE A 229 2.30 -1.29 -4.41
CA ILE A 229 3.20 -1.98 -3.44
C ILE A 229 2.46 -3.11 -2.70
N LEU A 230 1.14 -3.00 -2.61
CA LEU A 230 0.29 -4.08 -2.15
C LEU A 230 0.41 -5.35 -3.01
N PHE A 231 0.83 -5.21 -4.25
CA PHE A 231 0.93 -6.30 -5.19
C PHE A 231 2.08 -7.25 -4.85
N SER A 232 3.26 -6.73 -4.60
CA SER A 232 4.38 -7.54 -4.13
C SER A 232 4.06 -8.16 -2.78
N PHE A 233 3.36 -7.42 -1.92
CA PHE A 233 2.92 -7.89 -0.63
C PHE A 233 1.89 -9.03 -0.73
N ILE A 234 0.83 -8.88 -1.51
CA ILE A 234 -0.17 -9.93 -1.72
C ILE A 234 0.46 -11.15 -2.41
N GLY A 235 1.32 -10.94 -3.40
CA GLY A 235 2.07 -12.00 -4.07
C GLY A 235 2.90 -12.84 -3.10
N TYR A 236 3.59 -12.20 -2.16
CA TYR A 236 4.38 -12.88 -1.13
C TYR A 236 3.55 -13.88 -0.31
N PHE A 237 2.34 -13.53 0.09
CA PHE A 237 1.47 -14.43 0.86
C PHE A 237 0.92 -15.59 0.04
N PHE A 238 0.61 -15.35 -1.24
CA PHE A 238 0.03 -16.41 -2.09
C PHE A 238 1.05 -17.43 -2.60
N PHE A 239 2.29 -17.00 -2.88
CA PHE A 239 3.32 -17.89 -3.42
C PHE A 239 4.14 -18.62 -2.36
N ARG A 240 4.06 -18.21 -1.09
CA ARG A 240 4.74 -18.90 0.01
C ARG A 240 3.91 -20.01 0.67
N SER A 241 2.59 -20.03 0.39
CA SER A 241 1.67 -21.06 0.91
C SER A 241 1.48 -22.24 -0.05
N SER A 242 2.22 -22.26 -1.16
CA SER A 242 2.33 -23.35 -2.13
C SER A 242 3.69 -24.00 -1.95
#